data_1314a523cef63bc1ab484aa3dfc7b87e
#
_entry.id   1314a523cef63bc1ab484aa3dfc7b87e
#
_cell.length_a   1.000
_cell.length_b   1.000
_cell.length_c   1.000
_cell.angle_alpha   90.00
_cell.angle_beta   90.00
_cell.angle_gamma   90.00
#
_symmetry.space_group_name_H-M   'P 1'
#
loop_
_entity.id
_entity.type
_entity.pdbx_description
1 polymer ?
#
loop_
_entity_poly.entity_id
_entity_poly.type
_entity_poly.pdbx_seq_one_letter_code
_entity_poly.pdbx_strand_id
1 'polypeptide(L)'
;MAHIIVVGNEKGGSGKSTTTMHLATALARMAHRVGGLDLDLRQKTFGQYVGNRSRFAAESNITLLSPHYMDLPEVAEDSLRPGENLMDQRLSTAVETLEKSCDFVIIDCPGSHTRLSQMAHAMANTLITPLNDSFVDFDLLAKVQSDGATIKGPSVYSEMVWSARQLRAQAGLKPMDWIVVRNRLGAQNMINKQKMGDAIAHLAERIGFRVAPGFSERVVFRELFPRGLTLLDLKDVGINQLSISNIAARQELRELIKALNLPNVTVEF
;
A
#
# COMPACT_ATOMS: atom_id res chain seq x y z
N MET A 1 5.25 -14.97 13.36
CA MET A 1 4.88 -14.65 11.96
C MET A 1 4.78 -13.13 11.84
N ALA A 2 5.39 -12.56 10.80
CA ALA A 2 5.25 -11.15 10.51
C ALA A 2 3.81 -10.79 10.11
N HIS A 3 3.43 -9.54 10.29
CA HIS A 3 2.15 -9.02 9.80
C HIS A 3 2.29 -8.59 8.34
N ILE A 4 1.56 -9.24 7.43
CA ILE A 4 1.62 -8.99 5.99
C ILE A 4 0.67 -7.86 5.62
N ILE A 5 1.23 -6.78 5.06
CA ILE A 5 0.49 -5.63 4.55
C ILE A 5 0.61 -5.62 3.03
N VAL A 6 -0.50 -5.65 2.33
CA VAL A 6 -0.53 -5.55 0.87
C VAL A 6 -1.10 -4.20 0.47
N VAL A 7 -0.40 -3.49 -0.40
CA VAL A 7 -0.88 -2.24 -1.00
C VAL A 7 -1.29 -2.53 -2.44
N GLY A 8 -2.58 -2.64 -2.67
CA GLY A 8 -3.15 -3.13 -3.93
C GLY A 8 -4.24 -2.23 -4.49
N ASN A 9 -4.22 -2.05 -5.81
CA ASN A 9 -5.24 -1.39 -6.61
C ASN A 9 -4.93 -1.65 -8.07
N GLU A 10 -5.92 -2.03 -8.88
CA GLU A 10 -5.74 -2.32 -10.31
C GLU A 10 -5.57 -1.07 -11.19
N LYS A 11 -5.56 0.11 -10.62
CA LYS A 11 -5.37 1.37 -11.35
C LYS A 11 -3.97 1.93 -11.14
N GLY A 12 -3.32 2.32 -12.25
CA GLY A 12 -2.07 3.06 -12.22
C GLY A 12 -2.24 4.45 -11.59
N GLY A 13 -1.21 4.97 -10.93
CA GLY A 13 -1.22 6.34 -10.39
C GLY A 13 -2.07 6.59 -9.15
N SER A 14 -2.61 5.57 -8.49
CA SER A 14 -3.38 5.70 -7.25
C SER A 14 -2.54 6.01 -6.00
N GLY A 15 -1.21 6.01 -6.12
CA GLY A 15 -0.28 6.30 -5.03
C GLY A 15 0.16 5.07 -4.22
N LYS A 16 0.02 3.85 -4.76
CA LYS A 16 0.44 2.60 -4.09
C LYS A 16 1.87 2.67 -3.57
N SER A 17 2.84 2.78 -4.45
CA SER A 17 4.27 2.76 -4.09
C SER A 17 4.68 3.94 -3.18
N THR A 18 4.03 5.10 -3.33
CA THR A 18 4.21 6.24 -2.41
C THR A 18 3.71 5.88 -1.01
N THR A 19 2.51 5.31 -0.91
CA THR A 19 1.93 4.86 0.37
C THR A 19 2.80 3.76 0.98
N THR A 20 3.21 2.77 0.18
CA THR A 20 4.11 1.67 0.57
C THR A 20 5.40 2.20 1.20
N MET A 21 6.10 3.11 0.52
CA MET A 21 7.37 3.64 1.02
C MET A 21 7.23 4.48 2.28
N HIS A 22 6.19 5.34 2.36
CA HIS A 22 5.94 6.16 3.55
C HIS A 22 5.55 5.30 4.75
N LEU A 23 4.74 4.26 4.55
CA LEU A 23 4.38 3.31 5.61
C LEU A 23 5.59 2.50 6.06
N ALA A 24 6.39 1.96 5.13
CA ALA A 24 7.60 1.20 5.44
C ALA A 24 8.58 2.03 6.26
N THR A 25 8.84 3.28 5.85
CA THR A 25 9.74 4.19 6.57
C THR A 25 9.18 4.56 7.95
N ALA A 26 7.87 4.78 8.06
CA ALA A 26 7.24 5.10 9.34
C ALA A 26 7.36 3.94 10.33
N LEU A 27 7.08 2.72 9.91
CA LEU A 27 7.23 1.52 10.74
C LEU A 27 8.69 1.31 11.16
N ALA A 28 9.65 1.50 10.23
CA ALA A 28 11.07 1.42 10.56
C ALA A 28 11.51 2.48 11.59
N ARG A 29 10.94 3.71 11.52
CA ARG A 29 11.19 4.77 12.51
C ARG A 29 10.58 4.48 13.88
N MET A 30 9.55 3.66 13.93
CA MET A 30 8.96 3.14 15.17
C MET A 30 9.65 1.84 15.64
N ALA A 31 10.89 1.61 15.20
CA ALA A 31 11.76 0.50 15.58
C ALA A 31 11.25 -0.90 15.17
N HIS A 32 10.33 -0.99 14.21
CA HIS A 32 9.93 -2.27 13.64
C HIS A 32 10.87 -2.70 12.50
N ARG A 33 11.12 -3.99 12.40
CA ARG A 33 11.83 -4.60 11.27
C ARG A 33 10.85 -4.78 10.13
N VAL A 34 11.10 -4.11 9.01
CA VAL A 34 10.18 -4.06 7.88
C VAL A 34 10.81 -4.71 6.65
N GLY A 35 10.17 -5.74 6.12
CA GLY A 35 10.48 -6.33 4.82
C GLY A 35 9.66 -5.67 3.71
N GLY A 36 10.21 -5.58 2.50
CA GLY A 36 9.54 -4.98 1.36
C GLY A 36 9.67 -5.82 0.09
N LEU A 37 8.55 -6.02 -0.62
CA LEU A 37 8.48 -6.69 -1.93
C LEU A 37 7.75 -5.80 -2.92
N ASP A 38 8.22 -5.81 -4.18
CA ASP A 38 7.56 -5.13 -5.31
C ASP A 38 7.14 -6.17 -6.35
N LEU A 39 5.84 -6.29 -6.59
CA LEU A 39 5.27 -7.22 -7.55
C LEU A 39 5.01 -6.60 -8.93
N ASP A 40 5.29 -5.30 -9.12
CA ASP A 40 5.35 -4.70 -10.45
C ASP A 40 6.72 -4.97 -11.07
N LEU A 41 6.91 -6.18 -11.57
CA LEU A 41 8.19 -6.63 -12.14
C LEU A 41 8.66 -5.81 -13.34
N ARG A 42 7.79 -4.99 -13.94
CA ARG A 42 8.12 -4.13 -15.08
C ARG A 42 8.59 -2.75 -14.63
N GLN A 43 7.84 -2.09 -13.75
CA GLN A 43 8.12 -0.73 -13.31
C GLN A 43 9.00 -0.67 -12.07
N LYS A 44 8.83 -1.63 -11.16
CA LYS A 44 9.58 -1.72 -9.89
C LYS A 44 9.66 -0.38 -9.15
N THR A 45 8.54 0.35 -9.07
CA THR A 45 8.52 1.73 -8.53
C THR A 45 8.93 1.76 -7.07
N PHE A 46 8.48 0.81 -6.27
CA PHE A 46 8.88 0.71 -4.86
C PHE A 46 10.37 0.32 -4.75
N GLY A 47 10.83 -0.65 -5.55
CA GLY A 47 12.24 -1.03 -5.62
C GLY A 47 13.15 0.14 -6.04
N GLN A 48 12.74 0.91 -7.05
CA GLN A 48 13.44 2.14 -7.46
C GLN A 48 13.48 3.17 -6.33
N TYR A 49 12.39 3.32 -5.57
CA TYR A 49 12.33 4.24 -4.44
C TYR A 49 13.37 3.88 -3.39
N VAL A 50 13.45 2.60 -3.01
CA VAL A 50 14.46 2.09 -2.06
C VAL A 50 15.88 2.24 -2.62
N GLY A 51 16.10 1.94 -3.90
CA GLY A 51 17.40 2.13 -4.57
C GLY A 51 17.85 3.61 -4.58
N ASN A 52 16.94 4.53 -4.90
CA ASN A 52 17.21 5.97 -4.84
C ASN A 52 17.59 6.41 -3.41
N ARG A 53 16.89 5.86 -2.40
CA ARG A 53 17.17 6.13 -0.98
C ARG A 53 18.59 5.70 -0.58
N SER A 54 18.97 4.49 -0.94
CA SER A 54 20.30 3.97 -0.64
C SER A 54 21.40 4.78 -1.32
N ARG A 55 21.20 5.16 -2.58
CA ARG A 55 22.12 6.00 -3.33
C ARG A 55 22.26 7.38 -2.68
N PHE A 56 21.17 8.06 -2.41
CA PHE A 56 21.16 9.38 -1.80
C PHE A 56 21.84 9.37 -0.41
N ALA A 57 21.56 8.36 0.41
CA ALA A 57 22.17 8.19 1.72
C ALA A 57 23.70 8.07 1.62
N ALA A 58 24.19 7.27 0.67
CA ALA A 58 25.62 7.10 0.41
C ALA A 58 26.28 8.39 -0.10
N GLU A 59 25.68 9.05 -1.09
CA GLU A 59 26.21 10.31 -1.68
C GLU A 59 26.23 11.46 -0.67
N SER A 60 25.25 11.51 0.23
CA SER A 60 25.14 12.56 1.26
C SER A 60 25.83 12.21 2.56
N ASN A 61 26.42 11.01 2.67
CA ASN A 61 27.05 10.48 3.89
C ASN A 61 26.13 10.56 5.12
N ILE A 62 24.87 10.16 4.96
CA ILE A 62 23.85 10.12 6.02
C ILE A 62 23.28 8.72 6.17
N THR A 63 22.74 8.43 7.35
CA THR A 63 22.03 7.18 7.60
C THR A 63 20.51 7.42 7.49
N LEU A 64 19.86 6.67 6.62
CA LEU A 64 18.40 6.67 6.47
C LEU A 64 17.83 5.28 6.77
N LEU A 65 16.85 5.22 7.66
CA LEU A 65 16.13 3.97 7.95
C LEU A 65 15.37 3.51 6.71
N SER A 66 15.57 2.27 6.31
CA SER A 66 15.02 1.68 5.09
C SER A 66 14.39 0.32 5.38
N PRO A 67 13.34 -0.08 4.66
CA PRO A 67 12.90 -1.46 4.70
C PRO A 67 13.99 -2.40 4.15
N HIS A 68 13.99 -3.63 4.62
CA HIS A 68 14.75 -4.71 4.00
C HIS A 68 14.05 -5.11 2.70
N TYR A 69 14.39 -4.44 1.61
CA TYR A 69 13.83 -4.73 0.28
C TYR A 69 14.45 -5.99 -0.29
N MET A 70 13.63 -6.86 -0.87
CA MET A 70 14.03 -8.06 -1.56
C MET A 70 13.30 -8.16 -2.91
N ASP A 71 14.04 -8.50 -3.97
CA ASP A 71 13.44 -8.97 -5.21
C ASP A 71 12.89 -10.41 -5.04
N LEU A 72 11.95 -10.80 -5.90
CA LEU A 72 11.51 -12.20 -5.91
C LEU A 72 12.70 -13.13 -6.24
N PRO A 73 13.01 -14.10 -5.37
CA PRO A 73 14.16 -14.99 -5.56
C PRO A 73 14.01 -15.85 -6.82
N GLU A 74 15.10 -16.26 -7.40
CA GLU A 74 15.09 -17.32 -8.40
C GLU A 74 14.79 -18.65 -7.71
N VAL A 75 13.93 -19.43 -8.34
CA VAL A 75 13.54 -20.77 -7.89
C VAL A 75 13.73 -21.70 -9.09
N ALA A 76 14.38 -22.83 -8.87
CA ALA A 76 14.61 -23.80 -9.93
C ALA A 76 13.30 -24.45 -10.37
N GLU A 77 13.05 -24.53 -11.68
CA GLU A 77 11.80 -25.10 -12.21
C GLU A 77 11.60 -26.56 -11.85
N ASP A 78 12.69 -27.30 -11.69
CA ASP A 78 12.71 -28.71 -11.27
C ASP A 78 12.32 -28.90 -9.79
N SER A 79 12.31 -27.85 -8.99
CA SER A 79 11.82 -27.87 -7.62
C SER A 79 10.31 -27.75 -7.49
N LEU A 80 9.60 -27.46 -8.58
CA LEU A 80 8.15 -27.30 -8.62
C LEU A 80 7.44 -28.64 -8.51
N ARG A 81 6.41 -28.72 -7.68
CA ARG A 81 5.49 -29.86 -7.68
C ARG A 81 4.55 -29.79 -8.88
N PRO A 82 4.01 -30.92 -9.33
CA PRO A 82 3.02 -30.92 -10.40
C PRO A 82 1.84 -29.98 -10.10
N GLY A 83 1.58 -29.02 -10.98
CA GLY A 83 0.51 -28.05 -10.84
C GLY A 83 0.89 -26.74 -10.08
N GLU A 84 2.08 -26.65 -9.50
CA GLU A 84 2.58 -25.40 -8.91
C GLU A 84 3.02 -24.40 -9.99
N ASN A 85 2.82 -23.13 -9.69
CA ASN A 85 3.26 -22.03 -10.56
C ASN A 85 4.56 -21.43 -10.03
N LEU A 86 5.55 -21.27 -10.89
CA LEU A 86 6.86 -20.72 -10.53
C LEU A 86 6.76 -19.36 -9.82
N MET A 87 5.89 -18.46 -10.29
CA MET A 87 5.75 -17.14 -9.68
C MET A 87 5.11 -17.19 -8.29
N ASP A 88 4.17 -18.12 -8.08
CA ASP A 88 3.56 -18.36 -6.78
C ASP A 88 4.60 -18.84 -5.77
N GLN A 89 5.47 -19.77 -6.19
CA GLN A 89 6.53 -20.29 -5.34
C GLN A 89 7.59 -19.21 -5.02
N ARG A 90 7.97 -18.40 -6.02
CA ARG A 90 8.89 -17.28 -5.81
C ARG A 90 8.34 -16.28 -4.77
N LEU A 91 7.05 -15.95 -4.86
CA LEU A 91 6.40 -15.06 -3.88
C LEU A 91 6.33 -15.70 -2.50
N SER A 92 5.92 -16.96 -2.39
CA SER A 92 5.86 -17.68 -1.11
C SER A 92 7.25 -17.74 -0.45
N THR A 93 8.28 -18.10 -1.20
CA THR A 93 9.67 -18.15 -0.71
C THR A 93 10.15 -16.79 -0.22
N ALA A 94 9.83 -15.71 -0.95
CA ALA A 94 10.17 -14.35 -0.55
C ALA A 94 9.51 -13.97 0.77
N VAL A 95 8.20 -14.19 0.88
CA VAL A 95 7.43 -13.88 2.09
C VAL A 95 7.94 -14.69 3.28
N GLU A 96 8.11 -16.01 3.14
CA GLU A 96 8.66 -16.87 4.20
C GLU A 96 10.05 -16.45 4.66
N THR A 97 10.88 -15.96 3.75
CA THR A 97 12.22 -15.47 4.08
C THR A 97 12.16 -14.20 4.92
N LEU A 98 11.31 -13.24 4.52
CA LEU A 98 11.13 -11.99 5.25
C LEU A 98 10.43 -12.21 6.61
N GLU A 99 9.47 -13.13 6.70
CA GLU A 99 8.77 -13.44 7.95
C GLU A 99 9.70 -13.93 9.07
N LYS A 100 10.84 -14.53 8.73
CA LYS A 100 11.84 -15.01 9.72
C LYS A 100 12.57 -13.86 10.42
N SER A 101 12.68 -12.71 9.78
CA SER A 101 13.52 -11.60 10.25
C SER A 101 12.78 -10.27 10.45
N CYS A 102 11.55 -10.16 9.96
CA CYS A 102 10.77 -8.93 9.98
C CYS A 102 9.53 -9.04 10.89
N ASP A 103 9.09 -7.92 11.41
CA ASP A 103 7.84 -7.79 12.16
C ASP A 103 6.67 -7.50 11.22
N PHE A 104 6.97 -6.77 10.12
CA PHE A 104 6.04 -6.46 9.04
C PHE A 104 6.65 -6.82 7.69
N VAL A 105 5.83 -7.34 6.78
CA VAL A 105 6.16 -7.51 5.36
C VAL A 105 5.19 -6.67 4.55
N ILE A 106 5.71 -5.70 3.78
CA ILE A 106 4.89 -4.82 2.93
C ILE A 106 5.10 -5.21 1.48
N ILE A 107 3.99 -5.47 0.78
CA ILE A 107 3.97 -5.90 -0.61
C ILE A 107 3.29 -4.83 -1.46
N ASP A 108 4.04 -4.22 -2.39
CA ASP A 108 3.52 -3.28 -3.39
C ASP A 108 3.04 -4.04 -4.63
N CYS A 109 1.75 -3.90 -4.97
CA CYS A 109 1.16 -4.58 -6.11
C CYS A 109 1.16 -3.72 -7.38
N PRO A 110 1.25 -4.32 -8.59
CA PRO A 110 1.10 -3.61 -9.85
C PRO A 110 -0.29 -2.97 -9.99
N GLY A 111 -0.41 -2.01 -10.90
CA GLY A 111 -1.70 -1.40 -11.29
C GLY A 111 -2.46 -2.23 -12.31
N SER A 112 -2.46 -3.55 -12.17
CA SER A 112 -3.10 -4.50 -13.09
C SER A 112 -3.48 -5.79 -12.39
N HIS A 113 -4.48 -6.47 -12.94
CA HIS A 113 -4.91 -7.78 -12.47
C HIS A 113 -3.88 -8.84 -12.87
N THR A 114 -3.09 -9.31 -11.92
CA THR A 114 -2.08 -10.36 -12.15
C THR A 114 -2.26 -11.49 -11.15
N ARG A 115 -1.75 -12.69 -11.50
CA ARG A 115 -1.73 -13.83 -10.58
C ARG A 115 -0.98 -13.51 -9.28
N LEU A 116 0.17 -12.81 -9.38
CA LEU A 116 0.92 -12.37 -8.21
C LEU A 116 0.09 -11.44 -7.31
N SER A 117 -0.67 -10.49 -7.90
CA SER A 117 -1.57 -9.64 -7.14
C SER A 117 -2.64 -10.43 -6.41
N GLN A 118 -3.28 -11.39 -7.08
CA GLN A 118 -4.30 -12.25 -6.46
C GLN A 118 -3.74 -13.02 -5.26
N MET A 119 -2.56 -13.61 -5.44
CA MET A 119 -1.89 -14.37 -4.39
C MET A 119 -1.49 -13.48 -3.21
N ALA A 120 -0.91 -12.31 -3.48
CA ALA A 120 -0.57 -11.34 -2.44
C ALA A 120 -1.81 -10.91 -1.64
N HIS A 121 -2.93 -10.64 -2.32
CA HIS A 121 -4.19 -10.30 -1.64
C HIS A 121 -4.67 -11.44 -0.72
N ALA A 122 -4.53 -12.69 -1.15
CA ALA A 122 -4.88 -13.83 -0.29
C ALA A 122 -3.96 -13.98 0.93
N MET A 123 -2.71 -13.55 0.84
CA MET A 123 -1.76 -13.55 1.96
C MET A 123 -1.97 -12.40 2.96
N ALA A 124 -2.63 -11.31 2.55
CA ALA A 124 -2.72 -10.08 3.33
C ALA A 124 -3.41 -10.25 4.69
N ASN A 125 -2.76 -9.85 5.78
CA ASN A 125 -3.44 -9.59 7.05
C ASN A 125 -4.16 -8.24 7.01
N THR A 126 -3.51 -7.23 6.41
CA THR A 126 -4.10 -5.92 6.10
C THR A 126 -3.95 -5.64 4.61
N LEU A 127 -5.04 -5.36 3.93
CA LEU A 127 -5.06 -4.90 2.55
C LEU A 127 -5.35 -3.40 2.53
N ILE A 128 -4.43 -2.62 1.98
CA ILE A 128 -4.59 -1.18 1.77
C ILE A 128 -4.87 -0.93 0.30
N THR A 129 -5.99 -0.30 0.01
CA THR A 129 -6.39 0.09 -1.35
C THR A 129 -6.41 1.61 -1.47
N PRO A 130 -5.32 2.23 -1.95
CA PRO A 130 -5.33 3.66 -2.24
C PRO A 130 -6.25 3.96 -3.42
N LEU A 131 -7.17 4.89 -3.23
CA LEU A 131 -8.18 5.30 -4.20
C LEU A 131 -8.10 6.82 -4.40
N ASN A 132 -7.97 7.29 -5.63
CA ASN A 132 -8.04 8.73 -5.87
C ASN A 132 -9.48 9.22 -5.67
N ASP A 133 -9.62 10.48 -5.28
CA ASP A 133 -10.92 11.09 -4.99
C ASP A 133 -11.66 11.45 -6.29
N SER A 134 -12.05 10.43 -7.05
CA SER A 134 -12.78 10.57 -8.31
C SER A 134 -13.81 9.46 -8.51
N PHE A 135 -14.95 9.78 -9.14
CA PHE A 135 -15.97 8.78 -9.48
C PHE A 135 -15.43 7.68 -10.40
N VAL A 136 -14.46 8.00 -11.28
CA VAL A 136 -13.80 7.01 -12.14
C VAL A 136 -13.00 5.98 -11.34
N ASP A 137 -12.45 6.38 -10.18
CA ASP A 137 -11.74 5.46 -9.29
C ASP A 137 -12.71 4.69 -8.40
N PHE A 138 -13.89 5.26 -8.11
CA PHE A 138 -14.94 4.57 -7.36
C PHE A 138 -15.48 3.34 -8.11
N ASP A 139 -15.56 3.41 -9.46
CA ASP A 139 -15.94 2.27 -10.30
C ASP A 139 -15.03 1.04 -10.12
N LEU A 140 -13.83 1.23 -9.56
CA LEU A 140 -12.95 0.13 -9.19
C LEU A 140 -13.54 -0.73 -8.06
N LEU A 141 -14.26 -0.11 -7.14
CA LEU A 141 -14.87 -0.81 -5.99
C LEU A 141 -16.28 -1.30 -6.30
N ALA A 142 -17.06 -0.53 -7.04
CA ALA A 142 -18.46 -0.86 -7.34
C ALA A 142 -18.89 -0.32 -8.70
N LYS A 143 -19.69 -1.10 -9.42
CA LYS A 143 -20.40 -0.64 -10.61
C LYS A 143 -21.56 0.23 -10.17
N VAL A 144 -21.59 1.49 -10.62
CA VAL A 144 -22.66 2.43 -10.34
C VAL A 144 -23.60 2.63 -11.55
N GLN A 145 -24.81 3.08 -11.31
CA GLN A 145 -25.73 3.51 -12.37
C GLN A 145 -25.30 4.89 -12.90
N SER A 146 -25.94 5.30 -14.01
CA SER A 146 -25.71 6.61 -14.63
C SER A 146 -26.04 7.80 -13.73
N ASP A 147 -26.79 7.59 -12.63
CA ASP A 147 -27.07 8.58 -11.58
C ASP A 147 -25.85 8.83 -10.66
N GLY A 148 -24.80 8.02 -10.77
CA GLY A 148 -23.58 8.09 -9.95
C GLY A 148 -23.77 7.73 -8.47
N ALA A 149 -24.96 7.29 -8.07
CA ALA A 149 -25.32 7.04 -6.68
C ALA A 149 -25.76 5.60 -6.42
N THR A 150 -26.49 4.98 -7.36
CA THR A 150 -27.04 3.64 -7.19
C THR A 150 -26.01 2.57 -7.54
N ILE A 151 -25.65 1.73 -6.56
CA ILE A 151 -24.70 0.62 -6.71
C ILE A 151 -25.43 -0.57 -7.36
N LYS A 152 -24.96 -1.02 -8.54
CA LYS A 152 -25.43 -2.21 -9.25
C LYS A 152 -24.86 -3.51 -8.70
N GLY A 153 -23.59 -3.46 -8.25
CA GLY A 153 -22.86 -4.63 -7.76
C GLY A 153 -21.37 -4.35 -7.55
N PRO A 154 -20.61 -5.36 -7.08
CA PRO A 154 -19.16 -5.23 -6.97
C PRO A 154 -18.53 -5.06 -8.36
N SER A 155 -17.36 -4.42 -8.39
CA SER A 155 -16.52 -4.38 -9.58
C SER A 155 -15.55 -5.56 -9.58
N VAL A 156 -14.79 -5.68 -10.67
CA VAL A 156 -13.78 -6.74 -10.84
C VAL A 156 -12.77 -6.76 -9.67
N TYR A 157 -12.32 -5.61 -9.20
CA TYR A 157 -11.38 -5.53 -8.06
C TYR A 157 -12.02 -6.02 -6.76
N SER A 158 -13.23 -5.61 -6.46
CA SER A 158 -13.95 -6.08 -5.26
C SER A 158 -14.24 -7.58 -5.32
N GLU A 159 -14.52 -8.13 -6.52
CA GLU A 159 -14.65 -9.57 -6.73
C GLU A 159 -13.33 -10.31 -6.46
N MET A 160 -12.19 -9.74 -6.88
CA MET A 160 -10.86 -10.29 -6.56
C MET A 160 -10.60 -10.29 -5.05
N VAL A 161 -10.90 -9.21 -4.35
CA VAL A 161 -10.75 -9.14 -2.89
C VAL A 161 -11.67 -10.14 -2.20
N TRP A 162 -12.89 -10.32 -2.69
CA TRP A 162 -13.81 -11.33 -2.18
C TRP A 162 -13.26 -12.75 -2.35
N SER A 163 -12.72 -13.06 -3.52
CA SER A 163 -12.07 -14.35 -3.80
C SER A 163 -10.88 -14.59 -2.87
N ALA A 164 -10.06 -13.56 -2.62
CA ALA A 164 -8.96 -13.62 -1.67
C ALA A 164 -9.43 -13.94 -0.25
N ARG A 165 -10.54 -13.33 0.20
CA ARG A 165 -11.16 -13.60 1.50
C ARG A 165 -11.66 -15.05 1.60
N GLN A 166 -12.25 -15.58 0.52
CA GLN A 166 -12.70 -16.98 0.48
C GLN A 166 -11.51 -17.94 0.60
N LEU A 167 -10.43 -17.72 -0.14
CA LEU A 167 -9.21 -18.53 -0.07
C LEU A 167 -8.62 -18.51 1.34
N ARG A 168 -8.57 -17.37 2.00
CA ARG A 168 -8.11 -17.25 3.38
C ARG A 168 -8.98 -18.05 4.36
N ALA A 169 -10.30 -17.94 4.21
CA ALA A 169 -11.24 -18.67 5.06
C ALA A 169 -11.10 -20.20 4.87
N GLN A 170 -10.93 -20.68 3.63
CA GLN A 170 -10.67 -22.09 3.32
C GLN A 170 -9.35 -22.58 3.92
N ALA A 171 -8.32 -21.73 3.98
CA ALA A 171 -7.04 -22.02 4.62
C ALA A 171 -7.05 -21.87 6.15
N GLY A 172 -8.20 -21.55 6.77
CA GLY A 172 -8.31 -21.34 8.21
C GLY A 172 -7.58 -20.12 8.76
N LEU A 173 -7.24 -19.17 7.87
CA LEU A 173 -6.55 -17.93 8.25
C LEU A 173 -7.53 -16.88 8.80
N LYS A 174 -7.02 -16.00 9.66
CA LYS A 174 -7.82 -14.86 10.19
C LYS A 174 -8.36 -14.00 9.04
N PRO A 175 -9.55 -13.40 9.19
CA PRO A 175 -10.09 -12.48 8.20
C PRO A 175 -9.10 -11.35 7.89
N MET A 176 -9.04 -10.96 6.62
CA MET A 176 -8.29 -9.81 6.14
C MET A 176 -8.97 -8.51 6.58
N ASP A 177 -8.20 -7.58 7.13
CA ASP A 177 -8.66 -6.20 7.33
C ASP A 177 -8.44 -5.40 6.03
N TRP A 178 -9.52 -5.14 5.31
CA TRP A 178 -9.50 -4.36 4.08
C TRP A 178 -9.76 -2.90 4.34
N ILE A 179 -8.81 -2.04 3.94
CA ILE A 179 -8.85 -0.60 4.20
C ILE A 179 -8.73 0.16 2.87
N VAL A 180 -9.73 0.96 2.56
CA VAL A 180 -9.71 1.88 1.42
C VAL A 180 -9.20 3.23 1.90
N VAL A 181 -8.12 3.70 1.27
CA VAL A 181 -7.44 4.95 1.61
C VAL A 181 -7.74 5.99 0.54
N ARG A 182 -8.35 7.12 0.92
CA ARG A 182 -8.66 8.21 -0.02
C ARG A 182 -7.43 9.04 -0.27
N ASN A 183 -6.86 8.90 -1.46
CA ASN A 183 -5.66 9.63 -1.90
C ASN A 183 -5.99 10.77 -2.87
N ARG A 184 -5.02 11.67 -3.06
CA ARG A 184 -5.10 12.83 -3.96
C ARG A 184 -6.33 13.69 -3.73
N LEU A 185 -6.63 13.92 -2.46
CA LEU A 185 -7.71 14.82 -2.09
C LEU A 185 -7.40 16.23 -2.61
N GLY A 186 -8.08 16.65 -3.68
CA GLY A 186 -7.96 17.98 -4.24
C GLY A 186 -8.53 19.07 -3.32
N ALA A 187 -8.08 20.31 -3.44
CA ALA A 187 -8.64 21.46 -2.69
C ALA A 187 -10.02 21.90 -3.20
N GLN A 188 -10.40 21.47 -4.40
CA GLN A 188 -11.59 21.95 -5.09
C GLN A 188 -12.81 21.05 -4.86
N ASN A 189 -13.98 21.70 -4.70
CA ASN A 189 -15.32 21.10 -4.69
C ASN A 189 -15.69 20.27 -3.44
N MET A 190 -15.94 20.96 -2.32
CA MET A 190 -16.40 20.34 -1.07
C MET A 190 -17.67 19.46 -1.24
N ILE A 191 -18.60 19.85 -2.11
CA ILE A 191 -19.83 19.11 -2.36
C ILE A 191 -19.55 17.72 -2.98
N ASN A 192 -18.65 17.65 -3.96
CA ASN A 192 -18.28 16.37 -4.59
C ASN A 192 -17.49 15.48 -3.64
N LYS A 193 -16.63 16.06 -2.78
CA LYS A 193 -15.93 15.33 -1.73
C LYS A 193 -16.88 14.68 -0.73
N GLN A 194 -17.92 15.40 -0.33
CA GLN A 194 -18.92 14.88 0.61
C GLN A 194 -19.72 13.76 -0.03
N LYS A 195 -20.26 13.97 -1.25
CA LYS A 195 -20.99 12.93 -2.00
C LYS A 195 -20.13 11.67 -2.21
N MET A 196 -18.85 11.83 -2.57
CA MET A 196 -17.94 10.71 -2.72
C MET A 196 -17.68 10.02 -1.38
N GLY A 197 -17.52 10.78 -0.29
CA GLY A 197 -17.35 10.25 1.06
C GLY A 197 -18.55 9.40 1.48
N ASP A 198 -19.74 9.91 1.27
CA ASP A 198 -20.98 9.21 1.60
C ASP A 198 -21.15 7.93 0.76
N ALA A 199 -20.86 7.98 -0.54
CA ALA A 199 -20.89 6.81 -1.41
C ALA A 199 -19.89 5.72 -0.98
N ILE A 200 -18.67 6.11 -0.63
CA ILE A 200 -17.64 5.17 -0.12
C ILE A 200 -18.08 4.58 1.23
N ALA A 201 -18.64 5.38 2.13
CA ALA A 201 -19.12 4.91 3.44
C ALA A 201 -20.24 3.88 3.29
N HIS A 202 -21.23 4.17 2.46
CA HIS A 202 -22.31 3.21 2.13
C HIS A 202 -21.78 1.91 1.52
N LEU A 203 -20.77 2.02 0.63
CA LEU A 203 -20.16 0.84 0.03
C LEU A 203 -19.37 0.04 1.06
N ALA A 204 -18.69 0.71 1.99
CA ALA A 204 -17.91 0.09 3.05
C ALA A 204 -18.75 -0.85 3.91
N GLU A 205 -19.96 -0.44 4.28
CA GLU A 205 -20.93 -1.26 5.04
C GLU A 205 -21.35 -2.52 4.26
N ARG A 206 -21.56 -2.38 2.93
CA ARG A 206 -22.05 -3.48 2.09
C ARG A 206 -20.99 -4.51 1.71
N ILE A 207 -19.76 -4.07 1.48
CA ILE A 207 -18.66 -4.92 1.00
C ILE A 207 -17.72 -5.33 2.16
N GLY A 208 -17.81 -4.63 3.29
CA GLY A 208 -17.03 -4.93 4.48
C GLY A 208 -15.57 -4.48 4.36
N PHE A 209 -15.32 -3.21 4.08
CA PHE A 209 -14.02 -2.56 4.23
C PHE A 209 -14.12 -1.37 5.19
N ARG A 210 -12.97 -0.92 5.70
CA ARG A 210 -12.86 0.32 6.48
C ARG A 210 -12.38 1.46 5.58
N VAL A 211 -12.75 2.68 5.90
CA VAL A 211 -12.23 3.87 5.21
C VAL A 211 -11.21 4.54 6.09
N ALA A 212 -10.05 4.88 5.52
CA ALA A 212 -9.01 5.62 6.20
C ALA A 212 -8.65 6.90 5.44
N PRO A 213 -8.19 7.95 6.14
CA PRO A 213 -7.62 9.13 5.49
C PRO A 213 -6.38 8.75 4.72
N GLY A 214 -6.14 9.43 3.62
CA GLY A 214 -4.92 9.28 2.82
C GLY A 214 -4.24 10.62 2.62
N PHE A 215 -3.51 10.74 1.52
CA PHE A 215 -2.74 11.94 1.23
C PHE A 215 -3.50 12.91 0.32
N SER A 216 -3.46 14.18 0.65
CA SER A 216 -3.82 15.26 -0.27
C SER A 216 -2.84 15.29 -1.46
N GLU A 217 -3.30 15.79 -2.60
CA GLU A 217 -2.42 15.98 -3.75
C GLU A 217 -1.38 17.07 -3.44
N ARG A 218 -0.10 16.69 -3.44
CA ARG A 218 1.02 17.61 -3.12
C ARG A 218 2.22 17.31 -4.01
N VAL A 219 2.90 18.38 -4.42
CA VAL A 219 4.12 18.29 -5.23
C VAL A 219 5.25 17.58 -4.49
N VAL A 220 5.32 17.73 -3.16
CA VAL A 220 6.38 17.16 -2.32
C VAL A 220 6.58 15.66 -2.54
N PHE A 221 5.54 14.87 -2.78
CA PHE A 221 5.67 13.44 -3.05
C PHE A 221 6.46 13.13 -4.33
N ARG A 222 6.36 14.01 -5.35
CA ARG A 222 7.14 13.88 -6.60
C ARG A 222 8.59 14.33 -6.41
N GLU A 223 8.82 15.34 -5.58
CA GLU A 223 10.15 15.86 -5.26
C GLU A 223 10.98 14.92 -4.40
N LEU A 224 10.33 14.16 -3.52
CA LEU A 224 10.98 13.22 -2.62
C LEU A 224 11.44 11.92 -3.33
N PHE A 225 10.69 11.46 -4.33
CA PHE A 225 10.94 10.19 -5.02
C PHE A 225 12.36 10.06 -5.61
N PRO A 226 12.92 11.06 -6.37
CA PRO A 226 14.24 10.91 -6.98
C PRO A 226 15.39 10.74 -5.97
N ARG A 227 15.17 11.18 -4.72
CA ARG A 227 16.12 11.04 -3.61
C ARG A 227 15.78 9.85 -2.70
N GLY A 228 14.70 9.14 -2.97
CA GLY A 228 14.22 8.06 -2.10
C GLY A 228 13.80 8.53 -0.70
N LEU A 229 13.49 9.81 -0.54
CA LEU A 229 13.11 10.41 0.73
C LEU A 229 11.60 10.29 0.98
N THR A 230 11.23 10.26 2.24
CA THR A 230 9.85 10.38 2.69
C THR A 230 9.64 11.67 3.48
N LEU A 231 8.40 11.99 3.79
CA LEU A 231 8.07 13.15 4.65
C LEU A 231 8.75 13.12 6.02
N LEU A 232 9.13 11.93 6.48
CA LEU A 232 9.76 11.73 7.79
C LEU A 232 11.25 12.06 7.78
N ASP A 233 11.89 12.05 6.61
CA ASP A 233 13.33 12.26 6.44
C ASP A 233 13.72 13.74 6.32
N LEU A 234 12.76 14.64 6.13
CA LEU A 234 13.04 16.05 5.81
C LEU A 234 13.97 16.74 6.82
N LYS A 235 13.81 16.43 8.12
CA LYS A 235 14.69 16.96 9.17
C LYS A 235 16.10 16.35 9.11
N ASP A 236 16.20 15.07 8.81
CA ASP A 236 17.48 14.35 8.75
C ASP A 236 18.37 14.86 7.61
N VAL A 237 17.75 15.39 6.55
CA VAL A 237 18.45 16.00 5.41
C VAL A 237 18.64 17.52 5.55
N GLY A 238 18.51 18.07 6.77
CA GLY A 238 18.81 19.47 7.07
C GLY A 238 17.66 20.47 6.81
N ILE A 239 16.45 20.00 6.48
CA ILE A 239 15.29 20.89 6.33
C ILE A 239 14.68 21.13 7.72
N ASN A 240 15.25 22.10 8.45
CA ASN A 240 14.83 22.40 9.82
C ASN A 240 13.49 23.16 9.90
N GLN A 241 13.16 23.95 8.90
CA GLN A 241 11.88 24.67 8.80
C GLN A 241 10.99 23.98 7.77
N LEU A 242 10.03 23.20 8.26
CA LEU A 242 9.05 22.56 7.39
C LEU A 242 8.01 23.59 6.94
N SER A 243 7.66 23.57 5.66
CA SER A 243 6.53 24.34 5.15
C SER A 243 5.21 23.85 5.80
N ILE A 244 4.21 24.73 5.85
CA ILE A 244 2.86 24.37 6.32
C ILE A 244 2.34 23.13 5.57
N SER A 245 2.61 23.05 4.25
CA SER A 245 2.25 21.90 3.42
C SER A 245 2.90 20.61 3.88
N ASN A 246 4.20 20.64 4.25
CA ASN A 246 4.94 19.46 4.73
C ASN A 246 4.45 19.03 6.12
N ILE A 247 4.12 19.97 6.99
CA ILE A 247 3.55 19.69 8.31
C ILE A 247 2.20 18.99 8.16
N ALA A 248 1.33 19.53 7.29
CA ALA A 248 0.03 18.91 7.02
C ALA A 248 0.17 17.51 6.41
N ALA A 249 1.09 17.32 5.47
CA ALA A 249 1.35 16.00 4.87
C ALA A 249 1.87 14.98 5.90
N ARG A 250 2.72 15.40 6.84
CA ARG A 250 3.15 14.53 7.96
C ARG A 250 2.00 14.19 8.89
N GLN A 251 1.09 15.11 9.14
CA GLN A 251 -0.11 14.84 9.94
C GLN A 251 -1.03 13.84 9.21
N GLU A 252 -1.21 13.98 7.89
CA GLU A 252 -1.96 13.01 7.07
C GLU A 252 -1.35 11.60 7.18
N LEU A 253 -0.03 11.47 7.12
CA LEU A 253 0.66 10.18 7.32
C LEU A 253 0.41 9.63 8.73
N ARG A 254 0.48 10.46 9.76
CA ARG A 254 0.20 10.05 11.14
C ARG A 254 -1.23 9.53 11.30
N GLU A 255 -2.21 10.25 10.75
CA GLU A 255 -3.62 9.84 10.81
C GLU A 255 -3.87 8.55 10.02
N LEU A 256 -3.23 8.39 8.87
CA LEU A 256 -3.28 7.14 8.11
C LEU A 256 -2.79 5.97 8.98
N ILE A 257 -1.59 6.06 9.56
CA ILE A 257 -1.02 4.96 10.34
C ILE A 257 -1.88 4.63 11.57
N LYS A 258 -2.41 5.63 12.26
CA LYS A 258 -3.37 5.41 13.34
C LYS A 258 -4.61 4.66 12.87
N ALA A 259 -5.17 5.07 11.71
CA ALA A 259 -6.37 4.45 11.15
C ALA A 259 -6.13 3.01 10.68
N LEU A 260 -4.89 2.64 10.30
CA LEU A 260 -4.54 1.26 9.97
C LEU A 260 -4.67 0.31 11.15
N ASN A 261 -4.55 0.79 12.38
CA ASN A 261 -4.67 0.00 13.61
C ASN A 261 -3.81 -1.28 13.59
N LEU A 262 -2.55 -1.13 13.19
CA LEU A 262 -1.61 -2.24 13.07
C LEU A 262 -1.21 -2.80 14.44
N PRO A 263 -0.96 -4.10 14.57
CA PRO A 263 -0.60 -4.70 15.84
C PRO A 263 0.74 -4.15 16.36
N ASN A 264 0.81 -3.85 17.65
CA ASN A 264 2.00 -3.38 18.37
C ASN A 264 2.58 -2.07 17.80
N VAL A 265 1.80 -1.27 17.09
CA VAL A 265 2.24 0.02 16.55
C VAL A 265 1.66 1.16 17.38
N THR A 266 2.56 1.94 17.98
CA THR A 266 2.24 3.22 18.65
C THR A 266 2.85 4.35 17.84
N VAL A 267 2.05 5.32 17.42
CA VAL A 267 2.50 6.38 16.50
C VAL A 267 3.15 7.52 17.29
N GLU A 268 4.49 7.64 17.18
CA GLU A 268 5.34 8.55 17.97
C GLU A 268 6.19 9.52 17.14
N PHE A 269 5.79 9.94 15.91
CA PHE A 269 6.60 10.86 15.10
C PHE A 269 5.87 12.13 14.68
#